data_279ef4f8622f6a4bf366f9daac9decc4
#
_entry.id   279ef4f8622f6a4bf366f9daac9decc4
#
_cell.length_a   1.000
_cell.length_b   1.000
_cell.length_c   1.000
_cell.angle_alpha   90.00
_cell.angle_beta   90.00
_cell.angle_gamma   90.00
#
_symmetry.space_group_name_H-M   'P 1'
#
loop_
_entity.id
_entity.type
_entity.pdbx_description
1 polymer ?
#
loop_
_entity_poly.entity_id
_entity_poly.type
_entity_poly.pdbx_seq_one_letter_code
_entity_poly.pdbx_strand_id
1 'polypeptide(L)'
;MISVASYNMRKAIGTDRRRRPERTLEVLTELPADVVALQEADRRFGARVSALPLHLIDQHSDYKPVDFDTRIESIGFHGNAMLVRKDVEILDQALLHLPSLEPRGAILAHLRVKGVPLRVVGMHLDLSGLWRRRQAHAILAHLDVRNGNPRTVLMGDLNLWKWDQWSPRVTCGTATAPMAEAYDRIVRSGFV
;
A
#
# COMPACT_ATOMS: atom_id res chain seq x y z
N MET A 1 18.82 1.17 8.48
CA MET A 1 18.14 0.63 7.27
C MET A 1 16.65 0.82 7.45
N ILE A 2 15.90 1.24 6.43
CA ILE A 2 14.43 1.35 6.43
C ILE A 2 13.88 0.16 5.66
N SER A 3 12.92 -0.55 6.25
CA SER A 3 12.28 -1.72 5.66
C SER A 3 10.83 -1.38 5.31
N VAL A 4 10.39 -1.78 4.11
CA VAL A 4 9.01 -1.60 3.66
C VAL A 4 8.44 -2.91 3.14
N ALA A 5 7.15 -3.13 3.32
CA ALA A 5 6.46 -4.32 2.84
C ALA A 5 5.14 -3.95 2.15
N SER A 6 4.73 -4.77 1.19
CA SER A 6 3.41 -4.71 0.57
C SER A 6 2.70 -6.05 0.72
N TYR A 7 1.43 -6.03 1.17
CA TYR A 7 0.68 -7.23 1.45
C TYR A 7 -0.78 -7.11 1.02
N ASN A 8 -1.17 -7.87 -0.01
CA ASN A 8 -2.58 -8.04 -0.34
C ASN A 8 -3.20 -9.07 0.61
N MET A 9 -3.94 -8.59 1.61
CA MET A 9 -4.50 -9.39 2.68
C MET A 9 -5.82 -10.09 2.34
N ARG A 10 -6.35 -9.88 1.11
CA ARG A 10 -7.58 -10.51 0.63
C ARG A 10 -8.74 -10.45 1.63
N LYS A 11 -8.98 -9.30 2.23
CA LYS A 11 -10.04 -9.07 3.24
C LYS A 11 -9.95 -10.01 4.45
N ALA A 12 -8.71 -10.41 4.81
CA ALA A 12 -8.40 -11.40 5.84
C ALA A 12 -9.01 -12.80 5.57
N ILE A 13 -9.28 -13.13 4.29
CA ILE A 13 -9.79 -14.44 3.87
C ILE A 13 -8.62 -15.32 3.43
N GLY A 14 -8.43 -16.42 4.13
CA GLY A 14 -7.40 -17.41 3.83
C GLY A 14 -7.76 -18.35 2.66
N THR A 15 -6.90 -19.30 2.37
CA THR A 15 -7.13 -20.37 1.38
C THR A 15 -8.27 -21.31 1.80
N ASP A 16 -8.53 -21.41 3.10
CA ASP A 16 -9.66 -22.11 3.71
C ASP A 16 -11.01 -21.38 3.54
N ARG A 17 -11.03 -20.25 2.81
CA ARG A 17 -12.16 -19.36 2.61
C ARG A 17 -12.77 -18.77 3.89
N ARG A 18 -12.08 -18.89 5.02
CA ARG A 18 -12.51 -18.31 6.30
C ARG A 18 -11.84 -16.96 6.53
N ARG A 19 -12.63 -15.98 6.98
CA ARG A 19 -12.10 -14.69 7.40
C ARG A 19 -11.55 -14.80 8.82
N ARG A 20 -10.26 -14.51 8.98
CA ARG A 20 -9.57 -14.49 10.27
C ARG A 20 -8.57 -13.33 10.29
N PRO A 21 -8.97 -12.18 10.83
CA PRO A 21 -8.08 -11.01 10.98
C PRO A 21 -6.82 -11.33 11.78
N GLU A 22 -6.93 -12.20 12.78
CA GLU A 22 -5.82 -12.61 13.65
C GLU A 22 -4.67 -13.21 12.85
N ARG A 23 -4.96 -14.02 11.82
CA ARG A 23 -3.94 -14.58 10.93
C ARG A 23 -3.21 -13.50 10.14
N THR A 24 -3.89 -12.43 9.78
CA THR A 24 -3.25 -11.27 9.11
C THR A 24 -2.33 -10.56 10.07
N LEU A 25 -2.71 -10.43 11.34
CA LEU A 25 -1.87 -9.85 12.39
C LEU A 25 -0.62 -10.69 12.65
N GLU A 26 -0.75 -12.02 12.72
CA GLU A 26 0.39 -12.92 12.85
C GLU A 26 1.42 -12.65 11.74
N VAL A 27 0.98 -12.56 10.48
CA VAL A 27 1.87 -12.20 9.36
C VAL A 27 2.50 -10.82 9.55
N LEU A 28 1.73 -9.83 10.00
CA LEU A 28 2.23 -8.47 10.22
C LEU A 28 3.26 -8.40 11.35
N THR A 29 3.06 -9.14 12.43
CA THR A 29 4.00 -9.16 13.57
C THR A 29 5.33 -9.81 13.22
N GLU A 30 5.32 -10.78 12.31
CA GLU A 30 6.54 -11.43 11.80
C GLU A 30 7.31 -10.58 10.78
N LEU A 31 6.66 -9.55 10.19
CA LEU A 31 7.31 -8.70 9.19
C LEU A 31 8.26 -7.70 9.85
N PRO A 32 9.56 -7.70 9.51
CA PRO A 32 10.52 -6.71 10.01
C PRO A 32 10.40 -5.38 9.24
N ALA A 33 9.18 -4.90 9.00
CA ALA A 33 8.94 -3.70 8.20
C ALA A 33 8.64 -2.48 9.06
N ASP A 34 9.18 -1.34 8.69
CA ASP A 34 8.86 -0.05 9.30
C ASP A 34 7.53 0.50 8.76
N VAL A 35 7.24 0.20 7.48
CA VAL A 35 6.00 0.62 6.78
C VAL A 35 5.42 -0.54 5.98
N VAL A 36 4.11 -0.75 6.09
CA VAL A 36 3.39 -1.80 5.36
C VAL A 36 2.23 -1.19 4.59
N ALA A 37 2.23 -1.36 3.26
CA ALA A 37 1.06 -1.06 2.43
C ALA A 37 0.18 -2.31 2.31
N LEU A 38 -1.08 -2.17 2.71
CA LEU A 38 -2.07 -3.23 2.63
C LEU A 38 -2.99 -3.02 1.44
N GLN A 39 -3.35 -4.09 0.74
CA GLN A 39 -4.39 -4.09 -0.27
C GLN A 39 -5.53 -5.01 0.17
N GLU A 40 -6.71 -4.73 -0.34
CA GLU A 40 -7.97 -5.38 0.05
C GLU A 40 -8.22 -5.35 1.58
N ALA A 41 -7.87 -4.24 2.22
CA ALA A 41 -8.00 -4.05 3.66
C ALA A 41 -9.43 -3.72 4.10
N ASP A 42 -10.37 -3.48 3.19
CA ASP A 42 -11.77 -3.20 3.47
C ASP A 42 -12.70 -4.28 2.91
N ARG A 43 -13.93 -4.30 3.43
CA ARG A 43 -15.02 -5.11 2.86
C ARG A 43 -15.57 -4.40 1.63
N ARG A 44 -15.65 -5.11 0.51
CA ARG A 44 -16.01 -4.53 -0.80
C ARG A 44 -17.42 -3.94 -0.87
N PHE A 45 -18.34 -4.39 -0.02
CA PHE A 45 -19.76 -4.02 -0.03
C PHE A 45 -20.21 -3.39 1.29
N GLY A 46 -21.25 -2.55 1.23
CA GLY A 46 -21.82 -1.85 2.37
C GLY A 46 -20.96 -0.68 2.86
N ALA A 47 -20.86 -0.53 4.16
CA ALA A 47 -20.12 0.57 4.81
C ALA A 47 -18.60 0.52 4.60
N ARG A 48 -18.08 -0.48 3.86
CA ARG A 48 -16.64 -0.72 3.64
C ARG A 48 -15.83 -0.77 4.93
N VAL A 49 -16.39 -1.43 5.92
CA VAL A 49 -15.74 -1.66 7.21
C VAL A 49 -14.39 -2.33 7.00
N SER A 50 -13.41 -1.94 7.76
CA SER A 50 -12.08 -2.57 7.76
C SER A 50 -12.19 -4.09 7.93
N ALA A 51 -11.44 -4.81 7.11
CA ALA A 51 -11.29 -6.25 7.27
C ALA A 51 -10.33 -6.61 8.42
N LEU A 52 -9.54 -5.63 8.87
CA LEU A 52 -8.64 -5.71 10.02
C LEU A 52 -9.07 -4.66 11.05
N PRO A 53 -9.76 -5.06 12.12
CA PRO A 53 -10.25 -4.14 13.14
C PRO A 53 -9.14 -3.35 13.83
N LEU A 54 -9.35 -2.05 14.04
CA LEU A 54 -8.37 -1.14 14.64
C LEU A 54 -7.89 -1.61 16.02
N HIS A 55 -8.82 -2.08 16.86
CA HIS A 55 -8.49 -2.54 18.20
C HIS A 55 -7.51 -3.74 18.18
N LEU A 56 -7.62 -4.62 17.17
CA LEU A 56 -6.69 -5.74 17.03
C LEU A 56 -5.31 -5.27 16.62
N ILE A 57 -5.21 -4.28 15.74
CA ILE A 57 -3.91 -3.69 15.34
C ILE A 57 -3.24 -3.08 16.58
N ASP A 58 -3.99 -2.30 17.36
CA ASP A 58 -3.45 -1.59 18.51
C ASP A 58 -3.00 -2.54 19.63
N GLN A 59 -3.80 -3.56 19.93
CA GLN A 59 -3.55 -4.49 21.04
C GLN A 59 -2.54 -5.58 20.72
N HIS A 60 -2.43 -5.99 19.45
CA HIS A 60 -1.68 -7.18 19.06
C HIS A 60 -0.56 -6.91 18.05
N SER A 61 -0.20 -5.63 17.81
CA SER A 61 0.92 -5.32 16.92
C SER A 61 1.66 -4.04 17.36
N ASP A 62 2.89 -3.89 16.85
CA ASP A 62 3.69 -2.67 16.98
C ASP A 62 3.37 -1.64 15.91
N TYR A 63 2.25 -1.82 15.20
CA TYR A 63 1.82 -0.92 14.14
C TYR A 63 0.70 0.01 14.59
N LYS A 64 0.61 1.15 13.89
CA LYS A 64 -0.54 2.05 13.89
C LYS A 64 -0.94 2.35 12.44
N PRO A 65 -2.23 2.51 12.13
CA PRO A 65 -2.67 2.92 10.82
C PRO A 65 -2.32 4.39 10.55
N VAL A 66 -2.04 4.71 9.29
CA VAL A 66 -2.07 6.09 8.80
C VAL A 66 -3.54 6.44 8.58
N ASP A 67 -4.01 7.48 9.25
CA ASP A 67 -5.39 7.95 9.14
C ASP A 67 -5.55 8.81 7.89
N PHE A 68 -6.37 8.37 6.96
CA PHE A 68 -6.67 9.09 5.73
C PHE A 68 -7.98 9.87 5.80
N ASP A 69 -8.61 9.94 6.97
CA ASP A 69 -9.88 10.66 7.22
C ASP A 69 -11.00 10.29 6.22
N THR A 70 -11.09 9.03 5.87
CA THR A 70 -12.05 8.59 4.87
C THR A 70 -13.39 8.17 5.44
N ARG A 71 -13.40 7.42 6.54
CA ARG A 71 -14.60 6.93 7.26
C ARG A 71 -14.21 6.38 8.63
N ILE A 72 -15.08 6.50 9.60
CA ILE A 72 -14.87 6.07 11.00
C ILE A 72 -14.53 4.57 11.12
N GLU A 73 -15.04 3.72 10.23
CA GLU A 73 -14.85 2.26 10.31
C GLU A 73 -13.85 1.70 9.28
N SER A 74 -13.23 2.57 8.46
CA SER A 74 -12.23 2.18 7.45
C SER A 74 -10.83 2.62 7.89
N ILE A 75 -9.83 1.78 7.65
CA ILE A 75 -8.41 2.13 7.87
C ILE A 75 -7.73 2.64 6.60
N GLY A 76 -8.49 2.90 5.52
CA GLY A 76 -7.88 3.29 4.26
C GLY A 76 -8.85 3.71 3.17
N PHE A 77 -8.39 3.69 1.91
CA PHE A 77 -9.11 4.19 0.75
C PHE A 77 -9.17 3.16 -0.37
N HIS A 78 -10.40 2.81 -0.79
CA HIS A 78 -10.66 1.82 -1.85
C HIS A 78 -9.92 0.48 -1.66
N GLY A 79 -9.80 0.03 -0.40
CA GLY A 79 -9.11 -1.19 -0.03
C GLY A 79 -7.61 -1.05 0.17
N ASN A 80 -7.02 0.12 -0.11
CA ASN A 80 -5.64 0.42 0.26
C ASN A 80 -5.58 0.97 1.68
N ALA A 81 -4.69 0.44 2.50
CA ALA A 81 -4.37 0.97 3.82
C ALA A 81 -2.85 1.00 4.03
N MET A 82 -2.41 1.79 4.96
CA MET A 82 -1.00 1.87 5.32
C MET A 82 -0.85 1.75 6.82
N LEU A 83 0.02 0.85 7.23
CA LEU A 83 0.44 0.69 8.63
C LEU A 83 1.89 1.14 8.76
N VAL A 84 2.18 1.80 9.84
CA VAL A 84 3.55 2.20 10.20
C VAL A 84 3.87 1.73 11.60
N ARG A 85 5.13 1.48 11.93
CA ARG A 85 5.55 1.22 13.30
C ARG A 85 5.13 2.37 14.20
N LYS A 86 4.83 2.11 15.47
CA LYS A 86 4.33 3.12 16.43
C LYS A 86 5.29 4.30 16.61
N ASP A 87 6.59 4.08 16.44
CA ASP A 87 7.66 5.09 16.52
C ASP A 87 7.84 5.94 15.25
N VAL A 88 7.20 5.57 14.13
CA VAL A 88 7.25 6.34 12.90
C VAL A 88 6.38 7.59 13.03
N GLU A 89 6.95 8.75 12.67
CA GLU A 89 6.23 10.02 12.61
C GLU A 89 5.52 10.15 11.26
N ILE A 90 4.22 10.44 11.30
CA ILE A 90 3.40 10.75 10.12
C ILE A 90 3.41 12.27 9.97
N LEU A 91 3.98 12.77 8.88
CA LEU A 91 4.12 14.21 8.61
C LEU A 91 2.94 14.76 7.82
N ASP A 92 2.45 14.00 6.85
CA ASP A 92 1.34 14.37 5.98
C ASP A 92 0.80 13.13 5.26
N GLN A 93 -0.46 13.17 4.82
CA GLN A 93 -1.10 12.11 4.05
C GLN A 93 -2.08 12.67 3.02
N ALA A 94 -2.26 11.93 1.94
CA ALA A 94 -3.16 12.31 0.86
C ALA A 94 -3.80 11.10 0.18
N LEU A 95 -5.00 11.31 -0.35
CA LEU A 95 -5.70 10.37 -1.21
C LEU A 95 -5.41 10.69 -2.67
N LEU A 96 -5.02 9.70 -3.45
CA LEU A 96 -4.83 9.85 -4.89
C LEU A 96 -6.02 9.22 -5.62
N HIS A 97 -6.87 10.07 -6.17
CA HIS A 97 -7.97 9.65 -7.02
C HIS A 97 -7.44 9.28 -8.40
N LEU A 98 -7.51 8.00 -8.74
CA LEU A 98 -6.98 7.48 -10.00
C LEU A 98 -8.10 7.29 -11.03
N PRO A 99 -7.81 7.51 -12.33
CA PRO A 99 -8.74 7.14 -13.39
C PRO A 99 -8.94 5.62 -13.39
N SER A 100 -10.18 5.14 -13.24
CA SER A 100 -10.44 3.71 -13.10
C SER A 100 -11.83 3.31 -13.57
N LEU A 101 -11.98 2.05 -14.00
CA LEU A 101 -13.29 1.44 -14.27
C LEU A 101 -13.93 0.92 -12.97
N GLU A 102 -13.13 0.41 -12.06
CA GLU A 102 -13.54 0.00 -10.72
C GLU A 102 -13.09 1.05 -9.68
N PRO A 103 -13.69 1.11 -8.49
CA PRO A 103 -13.23 1.99 -7.42
C PRO A 103 -11.82 1.61 -6.99
N ARG A 104 -10.83 2.18 -7.64
CA ARG A 104 -9.40 2.04 -7.38
C ARG A 104 -8.84 3.39 -6.99
N GLY A 105 -7.78 3.38 -6.20
CA GLY A 105 -7.09 4.58 -5.77
C GLY A 105 -5.70 4.24 -5.30
N ALA A 106 -4.97 5.26 -4.91
CA ALA A 106 -3.74 5.12 -4.17
C ALA A 106 -3.77 6.03 -2.94
N ILE A 107 -2.95 5.72 -1.97
CA ILE A 107 -2.76 6.49 -0.75
C ILE A 107 -1.31 6.92 -0.68
N LEU A 108 -1.07 8.14 -0.24
CA LEU A 108 0.25 8.71 -0.11
C LEU A 108 0.47 9.15 1.33
N ALA A 109 1.62 8.82 1.90
CA ALA A 109 2.03 9.33 3.19
C ALA A 109 3.46 9.90 3.13
N HIS A 110 3.65 11.04 3.77
CA HIS A 110 4.95 11.59 4.09
C HIS A 110 5.29 11.20 5.52
N LEU A 111 6.36 10.45 5.67
CA LEU A 111 6.75 9.84 6.93
C LEU A 111 8.15 10.29 7.33
N ARG A 112 8.45 10.26 8.63
CA ARG A 112 9.82 10.27 9.12
C ARG A 112 10.12 8.93 9.81
N VAL A 113 10.93 8.12 9.13
CA VAL A 113 11.28 6.77 9.57
C VAL A 113 12.73 6.78 10.03
N LYS A 114 12.98 6.48 11.31
CA LYS A 114 14.35 6.51 11.88
C LYS A 114 15.09 7.82 11.57
N GLY A 115 14.37 8.95 11.68
CA GLY A 115 14.89 10.29 11.40
C GLY A 115 15.00 10.66 9.92
N VAL A 116 14.71 9.74 8.99
CA VAL A 116 14.82 9.97 7.54
C VAL A 116 13.45 10.28 6.95
N PRO A 117 13.30 11.40 6.22
CA PRO A 117 12.06 11.69 5.50
C PRO A 117 11.86 10.69 4.33
N LEU A 118 10.68 10.14 4.25
CA LEU A 118 10.28 9.14 3.26
C LEU A 118 8.87 9.44 2.76
N ARG A 119 8.67 9.41 1.46
CA ARG A 119 7.35 9.42 0.83
C ARG A 119 6.99 8.01 0.44
N VAL A 120 5.81 7.54 0.81
CA VAL A 120 5.34 6.20 0.49
C VAL A 120 4.01 6.30 -0.22
N VAL A 121 3.87 5.60 -1.34
CA VAL A 121 2.61 5.45 -2.07
C VAL A 121 2.19 3.99 -2.03
N GLY A 122 1.06 3.74 -1.40
CA GLY A 122 0.40 2.44 -1.42
C GLY A 122 -0.68 2.41 -2.51
N MET A 123 -0.68 1.37 -3.36
CA MET A 123 -1.59 1.30 -4.49
C MET A 123 -2.13 -0.11 -4.73
N HIS A 124 -3.31 -0.17 -5.35
CA HIS A 124 -3.86 -1.38 -5.92
C HIS A 124 -4.40 -1.03 -7.30
N LEU A 125 -3.65 -1.38 -8.35
CA LEU A 125 -3.94 -0.97 -9.71
C LEU A 125 -5.00 -1.84 -10.37
N ASP A 126 -5.54 -1.38 -11.50
CA ASP A 126 -6.56 -2.06 -12.28
C ASP A 126 -6.04 -3.35 -12.93
N LEU A 127 -6.95 -4.26 -13.26
CA LEU A 127 -6.65 -5.49 -14.00
C LEU A 127 -6.30 -5.22 -15.47
N SER A 128 -6.85 -4.17 -16.05
CA SER A 128 -6.62 -3.77 -17.43
C SER A 128 -5.28 -3.04 -17.61
N GLY A 129 -4.43 -3.49 -18.54
CA GLY A 129 -3.14 -2.87 -18.85
C GLY A 129 -3.25 -1.39 -19.24
N LEU A 130 -4.31 -1.03 -20.01
CA LEU A 130 -4.56 0.35 -20.40
C LEU A 130 -4.83 1.25 -19.19
N TRP A 131 -5.68 0.79 -18.27
CA TRP A 131 -6.03 1.55 -17.07
C TRP A 131 -4.86 1.61 -16.10
N ARG A 132 -4.10 0.52 -15.91
CA ARG A 132 -2.86 0.53 -15.11
C ARG A 132 -1.88 1.60 -15.59
N ARG A 133 -1.68 1.71 -16.92
CA ARG A 133 -0.81 2.74 -17.51
C ARG A 133 -1.30 4.14 -17.17
N ARG A 134 -2.60 4.41 -17.36
CA ARG A 134 -3.21 5.71 -16.99
C ARG A 134 -3.06 6.01 -15.51
N GLN A 135 -3.27 5.01 -14.65
CA GLN A 135 -3.11 5.13 -13.21
C GLN A 135 -1.66 5.43 -12.80
N ALA A 136 -0.70 4.71 -13.38
CA ALA A 136 0.72 4.97 -13.14
C ALA A 136 1.12 6.39 -13.54
N HIS A 137 0.68 6.86 -14.72
CA HIS A 137 0.91 8.25 -15.15
C HIS A 137 0.27 9.26 -14.20
N ALA A 138 -0.94 9.02 -13.72
CA ALA A 138 -1.61 9.92 -12.78
C ALA A 138 -0.87 9.99 -11.44
N ILE A 139 -0.39 8.85 -10.91
CA ILE A 139 0.43 8.82 -9.69
C ILE A 139 1.71 9.62 -9.89
N LEU A 140 2.44 9.40 -10.99
CA LEU A 140 3.70 10.09 -11.27
C LEU A 140 3.51 11.60 -11.46
N ALA A 141 2.43 12.01 -12.15
CA ALA A 141 2.09 13.43 -12.31
C ALA A 141 1.80 14.09 -10.95
N HIS A 142 1.13 13.37 -10.04
CA HIS A 142 0.82 13.88 -8.70
C HIS A 142 2.08 14.02 -7.83
N LEU A 143 3.06 13.14 -8.02
CA LEU A 143 4.29 13.15 -7.20
C LEU A 143 5.21 14.33 -7.52
N ASP A 144 4.94 15.08 -8.56
CA ASP A 144 5.71 16.22 -9.06
C ASP A 144 7.24 16.07 -8.85
N VAL A 145 7.86 15.41 -9.82
CA VAL A 145 9.27 15.04 -9.80
C VAL A 145 10.21 16.27 -9.72
N ARG A 146 9.68 17.47 -9.87
CA ARG A 146 10.46 18.72 -10.04
C ARG A 146 10.83 19.41 -8.72
N ASN A 147 10.11 19.16 -7.66
CA ASN A 147 10.30 19.89 -6.40
C ASN A 147 11.02 19.05 -5.34
N GLY A 148 12.36 19.10 -5.33
CA GLY A 148 13.19 18.69 -4.20
C GLY A 148 12.90 17.27 -3.67
N ASN A 149 13.18 16.33 -4.47
CA ASN A 149 12.82 14.91 -4.43
C ASN A 149 12.97 14.21 -3.07
N PRO A 150 11.93 14.09 -2.22
CA PRO A 150 12.03 13.20 -1.08
C PRO A 150 12.18 11.76 -1.59
N ARG A 151 12.92 10.94 -0.86
CA ARG A 151 13.00 9.51 -1.14
C ARG A 151 11.59 8.94 -1.24
N THR A 152 11.22 8.40 -2.39
CA THR A 152 9.87 7.93 -2.66
C THR A 152 9.85 6.42 -2.91
N VAL A 153 8.92 5.74 -2.28
CA VAL A 153 8.65 4.31 -2.48
C VAL A 153 7.25 4.16 -3.05
N LEU A 154 7.15 3.46 -4.17
CA LEU A 154 5.89 3.02 -4.77
C LEU A 154 5.75 1.53 -4.50
N MET A 155 4.66 1.14 -3.83
CA MET A 155 4.42 -0.26 -3.49
C MET A 155 2.95 -0.62 -3.51
N GLY A 156 2.64 -1.88 -3.76
CA GLY A 156 1.26 -2.34 -3.81
C GLY A 156 1.05 -3.50 -4.75
N ASP A 157 -0.22 -3.83 -4.98
CA ASP A 157 -0.63 -4.83 -5.95
C ASP A 157 -0.78 -4.17 -7.33
N LEU A 158 0.18 -4.44 -8.20
CA LEU A 158 0.23 -3.89 -9.55
C LEU A 158 -0.61 -4.69 -10.55
N ASN A 159 -1.20 -5.81 -10.14
CA ASN A 159 -1.99 -6.71 -10.99
C ASN A 159 -1.25 -7.13 -12.29
N LEU A 160 0.07 -7.33 -12.19
CA LEU A 160 0.89 -7.83 -13.29
C LEU A 160 0.85 -9.35 -13.28
N TRP A 161 0.07 -9.92 -14.19
CA TRP A 161 -0.02 -11.37 -14.37
C TRP A 161 0.94 -11.81 -15.47
N LYS A 162 2.03 -12.49 -15.08
CA LYS A 162 2.75 -13.40 -15.98
C LYS A 162 2.33 -14.82 -15.60
N TRP A 163 1.95 -15.61 -16.59
CA TRP A 163 1.48 -16.99 -16.43
C TRP A 163 2.47 -17.92 -15.73
N ASP A 164 3.74 -17.55 -15.65
CA ASP A 164 4.87 -18.36 -15.19
C ASP A 164 5.46 -17.96 -13.84
N GLN A 165 4.96 -16.91 -13.20
CA GLN A 165 5.50 -16.46 -11.91
C GLN A 165 4.40 -16.33 -10.85
N TRP A 166 4.40 -17.26 -9.94
CA TRP A 166 3.66 -17.16 -8.69
C TRP A 166 4.29 -16.08 -7.83
N SER A 167 3.76 -14.88 -7.89
CA SER A 167 4.22 -13.77 -7.05
C SER A 167 3.81 -14.03 -5.60
N PRO A 168 4.73 -14.05 -4.64
CA PRO A 168 4.38 -14.13 -3.23
C PRO A 168 3.48 -12.95 -2.87
N ARG A 169 2.46 -13.19 -2.05
CA ARG A 169 1.49 -12.17 -1.61
C ARG A 169 2.10 -11.08 -0.74
N VAL A 170 3.27 -11.33 -0.22
CA VAL A 170 4.05 -10.40 0.60
C VAL A 170 5.38 -10.17 -0.10
N THR A 171 5.69 -8.90 -0.35
CA THR A 171 7.00 -8.48 -0.83
C THR A 171 7.61 -7.55 0.20
N CYS A 172 8.79 -7.90 0.70
CA CYS A 172 9.58 -7.07 1.58
C CYS A 172 10.86 -6.66 0.85
N GLY A 173 11.18 -5.38 0.87
CA GLY A 173 12.38 -4.86 0.21
C GLY A 173 12.94 -3.62 0.88
N THR A 174 14.20 -3.32 0.59
CA THR A 174 14.85 -2.09 1.02
C THR A 174 14.77 -1.05 -0.09
N ALA A 175 14.24 0.14 0.23
CA ALA A 175 14.08 1.21 -0.74
C ALA A 175 15.34 2.08 -0.79
N THR A 176 16.05 2.06 -1.92
CA THR A 176 17.25 2.89 -2.12
C THR A 176 17.32 3.56 -3.49
N ALA A 177 16.34 3.34 -4.38
CA ALA A 177 16.41 3.82 -5.76
C ALA A 177 15.84 5.24 -5.94
N PRO A 178 16.46 6.10 -6.77
CA PRO A 178 15.88 7.37 -7.22
C PRO A 178 14.57 7.16 -7.99
N MET A 179 13.71 8.18 -8.02
CA MET A 179 12.39 8.13 -8.70
C MET A 179 12.46 7.74 -10.19
N ALA A 180 13.52 8.17 -10.88
CA ALA A 180 13.73 7.81 -12.29
C ALA A 180 13.91 6.30 -12.51
N GLU A 181 14.59 5.61 -11.58
CA GLU A 181 14.75 4.16 -11.65
C GLU A 181 13.46 3.43 -11.25
N ALA A 182 12.67 3.99 -10.35
CA ALA A 182 11.36 3.43 -10.01
C ALA A 182 10.40 3.52 -11.20
N TYR A 183 10.41 4.63 -11.94
CA TYR A 183 9.66 4.77 -13.21
C TYR A 183 10.10 3.75 -14.23
N ASP A 184 11.40 3.60 -14.46
CA ASP A 184 11.98 2.63 -15.40
C ASP A 184 11.61 1.18 -15.02
N ARG A 185 11.58 0.84 -13.73
CA ARG A 185 11.13 -0.48 -13.26
C ARG A 185 9.65 -0.70 -13.50
N ILE A 186 8.81 0.28 -13.22
CA ILE A 186 7.37 0.21 -13.50
C ILE A 186 7.14 0.05 -15.00
N VAL A 187 7.82 0.82 -15.83
CA VAL A 187 7.71 0.79 -17.30
C VAL A 187 8.30 -0.52 -17.86
N ARG A 188 9.49 -0.95 -17.43
CA ARG A 188 10.15 -2.17 -17.92
C ARG A 188 9.50 -3.46 -17.43
N SER A 189 8.72 -3.43 -16.35
CA SER A 189 8.00 -4.60 -15.84
C SER A 189 6.71 -4.93 -16.63
N GLY A 190 6.52 -4.35 -17.81
CA GLY A 190 5.44 -4.69 -18.73
C GLY A 190 4.24 -3.74 -18.70
N PHE A 191 4.44 -2.50 -18.23
CA PHE A 191 3.46 -1.44 -18.37
C PHE A 191 3.40 -0.82 -19.77
N VAL A 192 4.31 -1.21 -20.66
CA VAL A 192 4.35 -0.78 -22.07
C VAL A 192 3.82 -1.89 -22.96
#